data_53069601692ddc601c41911414e56220
#
_entry.id   53069601692ddc601c41911414e56220
#
_cell.length_a   1.000
_cell.length_b   1.000
_cell.length_c   1.000
_cell.angle_alpha   90.00
_cell.angle_beta   90.00
_cell.angle_gamma   90.00
#
_symmetry.space_group_name_H-M   'P 1'
#
loop_
_entity.id
_entity.type
_entity.pdbx_description
1 polymer ?
#
loop_
_entity_poly.entity_id
_entity_poly.type
_entity_poly.pdbx_seq_one_letter_code
_entity_poly.pdbx_strand_id
1 'polypeptide(L)'
;MGVGSHESAALVLSRLTDCPVRDLVVSGPDMDTDQLAHMMVVLKGAQGRHREVVEPVEVLAAFGGFEVAVMVGVILMAASKRHLLMIDGLPACAALMLAARIAQPVTDYCVFCRSHNHRGLDQALNQFRASALRELGMDSTDGTGATLAWPLVKCAAALLTEVADGEDPGPTHPGSLPEPAREALPFGDSLP
;
A
#
# COMPACT_ATOMS: atom_id res chain seq x y z
N MET A 1 -5.61 -15.66 1.24
CA MET A 1 -5.23 -15.15 -0.11
C MET A 1 -5.96 -15.98 -1.15
N GLY A 2 -6.54 -15.34 -2.16
CA GLY A 2 -7.22 -16.01 -3.27
C GLY A 2 -6.25 -16.32 -4.40
N VAL A 3 -6.58 -17.33 -5.19
CA VAL A 3 -5.90 -17.60 -6.47
C VAL A 3 -6.49 -16.65 -7.52
N GLY A 4 -5.65 -15.98 -8.33
CA GLY A 4 -6.12 -14.99 -9.32
C GLY A 4 -6.63 -13.67 -8.70
N SER A 5 -6.19 -13.34 -7.50
CA SER A 5 -6.65 -12.12 -6.80
C SER A 5 -6.18 -10.83 -7.48
N HIS A 6 -5.06 -10.85 -8.20
CA HIS A 6 -4.58 -9.68 -8.94
C HIS A 6 -5.47 -9.36 -10.14
N GLU A 7 -5.89 -10.37 -10.89
CA GLU A 7 -6.79 -10.22 -12.03
C GLU A 7 -8.18 -9.75 -11.60
N SER A 8 -8.69 -10.32 -10.51
CA SER A 8 -9.94 -9.89 -9.88
C SER A 8 -9.84 -8.42 -9.40
N ALA A 9 -8.78 -8.08 -8.70
CA ALA A 9 -8.52 -6.71 -8.25
C ALA A 9 -8.41 -5.72 -9.41
N ALA A 10 -7.75 -6.11 -10.50
CA ALA A 10 -7.64 -5.29 -11.71
C ALA A 10 -9.01 -5.03 -12.35
N LEU A 11 -9.91 -6.02 -12.38
CA LEU A 11 -11.27 -5.85 -12.87
C LEU A 11 -12.09 -4.90 -11.99
N VAL A 12 -11.99 -5.05 -10.67
CA VAL A 12 -12.64 -4.16 -9.70
C VAL A 12 -12.16 -2.72 -9.88
N LEU A 13 -10.84 -2.51 -9.87
CA LEU A 13 -10.26 -1.17 -10.06
C LEU A 13 -10.63 -0.57 -11.40
N SER A 14 -10.50 -1.34 -12.49
CA SER A 14 -10.88 -0.89 -13.82
C SER A 14 -12.32 -0.43 -13.89
N ARG A 15 -13.24 -1.14 -13.24
CA ARG A 15 -14.66 -0.79 -13.21
C ARG A 15 -14.94 0.48 -12.41
N LEU A 16 -14.23 0.70 -11.31
CA LEU A 16 -14.49 1.83 -10.41
C LEU A 16 -13.75 3.12 -10.80
N THR A 17 -12.70 3.03 -11.63
CA THR A 17 -11.80 4.16 -11.93
C THR A 17 -11.70 4.52 -13.40
N ASP A 18 -12.37 3.81 -14.29
CA ASP A 18 -12.26 3.90 -15.74
C ASP A 18 -10.83 3.67 -16.29
N CYS A 19 -9.91 3.18 -15.45
CA CYS A 19 -8.58 2.80 -15.87
C CYS A 19 -8.65 1.52 -16.72
N PRO A 20 -7.99 1.46 -17.89
CA PRO A 20 -7.98 0.26 -18.69
C PRO A 20 -7.45 -0.95 -17.93
N VAL A 21 -8.15 -2.08 -17.95
CA VAL A 21 -7.74 -3.29 -17.23
C VAL A 21 -6.33 -3.75 -17.62
N ARG A 22 -5.91 -3.50 -18.86
CA ARG A 22 -4.56 -3.82 -19.34
C ARG A 22 -3.47 -3.13 -18.50
N ASP A 23 -3.69 -1.88 -18.12
CA ASP A 23 -2.69 -1.10 -17.36
C ASP A 23 -2.61 -1.54 -15.90
N LEU A 24 -3.64 -2.25 -15.43
CA LEU A 24 -3.72 -2.79 -14.07
C LEU A 24 -3.15 -4.22 -13.94
N VAL A 25 -3.14 -5.02 -15.02
CA VAL A 25 -2.65 -6.42 -14.97
C VAL A 25 -1.21 -6.59 -15.42
N VAL A 26 -0.61 -5.59 -16.08
CA VAL A 26 0.78 -5.70 -16.53
C VAL A 26 1.71 -5.66 -15.33
N SER A 27 2.27 -6.81 -14.99
CA SER A 27 3.30 -6.96 -13.95
C SER A 27 4.65 -7.30 -14.60
N GLY A 28 5.59 -6.37 -14.49
CA GLY A 28 6.98 -6.60 -14.83
C GLY A 28 7.32 -6.81 -16.32
N PRO A 29 8.62 -6.91 -16.64
CA PRO A 29 9.10 -7.10 -18.00
C PRO A 29 8.95 -8.54 -18.52
N ASP A 30 8.71 -9.51 -17.66
CA ASP A 30 8.82 -10.94 -17.95
C ASP A 30 7.48 -11.62 -18.30
N MET A 31 6.39 -10.85 -18.44
CA MET A 31 5.10 -11.44 -18.82
C MET A 31 5.14 -11.82 -20.30
N ASP A 32 4.96 -13.11 -20.58
CA ASP A 32 4.83 -13.63 -21.94
C ASP A 32 3.64 -12.98 -22.67
N THR A 33 3.91 -12.52 -23.89
CA THR A 33 2.92 -11.80 -24.72
C THR A 33 1.67 -12.63 -24.99
N ASP A 34 1.83 -13.95 -25.21
CA ASP A 34 0.73 -14.85 -25.51
C ASP A 34 -0.13 -15.09 -24.26
N GLN A 35 0.48 -15.22 -23.08
CA GLN A 35 -0.21 -15.33 -21.81
C GLN A 35 -1.00 -14.05 -21.52
N LEU A 36 -0.39 -12.88 -21.74
CA LEU A 36 -1.07 -11.59 -21.57
C LEU A 36 -2.27 -11.47 -22.54
N ALA A 37 -2.10 -11.86 -23.80
CA ALA A 37 -3.17 -11.81 -24.80
C ALA A 37 -4.34 -12.71 -24.38
N HIS A 38 -4.07 -13.94 -23.95
CA HIS A 38 -5.09 -14.87 -23.46
C HIS A 38 -5.82 -14.31 -22.22
N MET A 39 -5.07 -13.82 -21.23
CA MET A 39 -5.64 -13.18 -20.04
C MET A 39 -6.54 -12.01 -20.42
N MET A 40 -6.12 -11.15 -21.34
CA MET A 40 -6.90 -10.00 -21.79
C MET A 40 -8.23 -10.39 -22.44
N VAL A 41 -8.27 -11.51 -23.18
CA VAL A 41 -9.53 -12.04 -23.75
C VAL A 41 -10.51 -12.41 -22.65
N VAL A 42 -10.03 -13.12 -21.60
CA VAL A 42 -10.85 -13.55 -20.47
C VAL A 42 -11.37 -12.34 -19.69
N LEU A 43 -10.47 -11.39 -19.35
CA LEU A 43 -10.84 -10.21 -18.56
C LEU A 43 -11.81 -9.28 -19.29
N LYS A 44 -11.61 -9.04 -20.60
CA LYS A 44 -12.55 -8.28 -21.43
C LYS A 44 -13.90 -9.00 -21.55
N GLY A 45 -13.87 -10.32 -21.65
CA GLY A 45 -15.08 -11.15 -21.65
C GLY A 45 -15.87 -10.99 -20.34
N ALA A 46 -15.19 -10.97 -19.18
CA ALA A 46 -15.82 -10.72 -17.89
C ALA A 46 -16.43 -9.31 -17.82
N GLN A 47 -15.68 -8.28 -18.20
CA GLN A 47 -16.18 -6.91 -18.28
C GLN A 47 -17.41 -6.79 -19.21
N GLY A 48 -17.39 -7.51 -20.34
CA GLY A 48 -18.49 -7.53 -21.30
C GLY A 48 -19.78 -8.14 -20.75
N ARG A 49 -19.68 -9.17 -19.89
CA ARG A 49 -20.85 -9.80 -19.25
C ARG A 49 -21.51 -8.92 -18.18
N HIS A 50 -20.75 -8.05 -17.54
CA HIS A 50 -21.20 -7.22 -16.41
C HIS A 50 -21.08 -5.72 -16.72
N ARG A 51 -21.52 -5.31 -17.91
CA ARG A 51 -21.40 -3.92 -18.38
C ARG A 51 -22.17 -2.91 -17.54
N GLU A 52 -23.32 -3.31 -17.05
CA GLU A 52 -24.27 -2.44 -16.33
C GLU A 52 -23.93 -2.24 -14.85
N VAL A 53 -22.95 -3.02 -14.34
CA VAL A 53 -22.60 -3.00 -12.93
C VAL A 53 -21.75 -1.77 -12.62
N VAL A 54 -22.23 -0.89 -11.73
CA VAL A 54 -21.56 0.36 -11.33
C VAL A 54 -21.51 0.55 -9.81
N GLU A 55 -22.51 0.02 -9.08
CA GLU A 55 -22.57 0.15 -7.64
C GLU A 55 -21.46 -0.68 -6.95
N PRO A 56 -20.78 -0.16 -5.90
CA PRO A 56 -19.61 -0.82 -5.30
C PRO A 56 -19.85 -2.27 -4.88
N VAL A 57 -21.01 -2.56 -4.28
CA VAL A 57 -21.36 -3.91 -3.82
C VAL A 57 -21.63 -4.84 -5.01
N GLU A 58 -22.23 -4.36 -6.07
CA GLU A 58 -22.45 -5.11 -7.29
C GLU A 58 -21.13 -5.36 -8.04
N VAL A 59 -20.23 -4.36 -8.08
CA VAL A 59 -18.88 -4.51 -8.64
C VAL A 59 -18.12 -5.59 -7.88
N LEU A 60 -18.20 -5.57 -6.54
CA LEU A 60 -17.60 -6.59 -5.69
C LEU A 60 -18.18 -7.98 -5.99
N ALA A 61 -19.48 -8.09 -6.13
CA ALA A 61 -20.17 -9.37 -6.45
C ALA A 61 -19.82 -9.90 -7.84
N ALA A 62 -19.64 -9.00 -8.83
CA ALA A 62 -19.38 -9.38 -10.22
C ALA A 62 -17.91 -9.73 -10.49
N PHE A 63 -16.96 -9.03 -9.85
CA PHE A 63 -15.53 -9.08 -10.17
C PHE A 63 -14.65 -9.43 -8.97
N GLY A 64 -15.10 -9.18 -7.75
CA GLY A 64 -14.32 -9.43 -6.53
C GLY A 64 -14.32 -10.90 -6.13
N GLY A 65 -13.29 -11.29 -5.36
CA GLY A 65 -13.25 -12.56 -4.65
C GLY A 65 -13.72 -12.42 -3.20
N PHE A 66 -13.89 -13.54 -2.52
CA PHE A 66 -14.25 -13.54 -1.08
C PHE A 66 -13.19 -12.84 -0.23
N GLU A 67 -11.90 -12.95 -0.60
CA GLU A 67 -10.80 -12.25 0.07
C GLU A 67 -10.95 -10.73 -0.04
N VAL A 68 -11.34 -10.21 -1.20
CA VAL A 68 -11.60 -8.78 -1.39
C VAL A 68 -12.79 -8.34 -0.54
N ALA A 69 -13.86 -9.13 -0.52
CA ALA A 69 -15.04 -8.84 0.32
C ALA A 69 -14.70 -8.78 1.82
N VAL A 70 -13.89 -9.72 2.30
CA VAL A 70 -13.42 -9.71 3.70
C VAL A 70 -12.56 -8.47 3.96
N MET A 71 -11.64 -8.13 3.06
CA MET A 71 -10.81 -6.93 3.20
C MET A 71 -11.65 -5.64 3.23
N VAL A 72 -12.67 -5.51 2.39
CA VAL A 72 -13.60 -4.37 2.43
C VAL A 72 -14.25 -4.24 3.81
N GLY A 73 -14.76 -5.33 4.36
CA GLY A 73 -15.38 -5.33 5.69
C GLY A 73 -14.38 -4.96 6.80
N VAL A 74 -13.15 -5.49 6.74
CA VAL A 74 -12.07 -5.16 7.70
C VAL A 74 -11.70 -3.69 7.61
N ILE A 75 -11.53 -3.15 6.39
CA ILE A 75 -11.17 -1.74 6.16
C ILE A 75 -12.24 -0.81 6.74
N LEU A 76 -13.51 -1.04 6.43
CA LEU A 76 -14.62 -0.24 6.94
C LEU A 76 -14.72 -0.29 8.47
N MET A 77 -14.59 -1.49 9.05
CA MET A 77 -14.65 -1.69 10.49
C MET A 77 -13.45 -1.04 11.20
N ALA A 78 -12.25 -1.19 10.67
CA ALA A 78 -11.05 -0.61 11.25
C ALA A 78 -11.11 0.93 11.23
N ALA A 79 -11.50 1.52 10.11
CA ALA A 79 -11.67 2.96 9.97
C ALA A 79 -12.75 3.51 10.93
N SER A 80 -13.87 2.80 11.09
CA SER A 80 -14.93 3.19 12.05
C SER A 80 -14.43 3.24 13.49
N LYS A 81 -13.43 2.43 13.82
CA LYS A 81 -12.73 2.40 15.12
C LYS A 81 -11.50 3.31 15.17
N ARG A 82 -11.23 4.08 14.11
CA ARG A 82 -10.06 4.96 13.98
C ARG A 82 -8.72 4.22 14.07
N HIS A 83 -8.69 2.97 13.60
CA HIS A 83 -7.44 2.23 13.46
C HIS A 83 -6.72 2.63 12.17
N LEU A 84 -5.40 2.72 12.26
CA LEU A 84 -4.54 2.91 11.10
C LEU A 84 -4.54 1.65 10.23
N LEU A 85 -4.65 1.85 8.91
CA LEU A 85 -4.68 0.81 7.90
C LEU A 85 -3.41 0.87 7.06
N MET A 86 -2.67 -0.23 6.99
CA MET A 86 -1.51 -0.36 6.12
C MET A 86 -1.96 -1.04 4.83
N ILE A 87 -1.98 -0.32 3.72
CA ILE A 87 -2.47 -0.78 2.41
C ILE A 87 -1.27 -1.17 1.55
N ASP A 88 -1.20 -2.44 1.17
CA ASP A 88 -0.08 -2.99 0.42
C ASP A 88 -0.55 -4.02 -0.61
N GLY A 89 -0.20 -3.80 -1.87
CA GLY A 89 -0.58 -4.64 -2.99
C GLY A 89 -1.89 -4.26 -3.68
N LEU A 90 -2.03 -4.77 -4.91
CA LEU A 90 -3.17 -4.43 -5.78
C LEU A 90 -4.53 -4.90 -5.21
N PRO A 91 -4.66 -6.10 -4.62
CA PRO A 91 -5.92 -6.54 -4.00
C PRO A 91 -6.36 -5.67 -2.84
N ALA A 92 -5.42 -5.19 -2.01
CA ALA A 92 -5.72 -4.28 -0.91
C ALA A 92 -6.18 -2.90 -1.43
N CYS A 93 -5.58 -2.40 -2.51
CA CYS A 93 -6.02 -1.17 -3.17
C CYS A 93 -7.42 -1.32 -3.77
N ALA A 94 -7.75 -2.47 -4.36
CA ALA A 94 -9.10 -2.74 -4.88
C ALA A 94 -10.14 -2.76 -3.76
N ALA A 95 -9.83 -3.42 -2.64
CA ALA A 95 -10.69 -3.44 -1.46
C ALA A 95 -10.88 -2.03 -0.86
N LEU A 96 -9.80 -1.24 -0.78
CA LEU A 96 -9.88 0.14 -0.31
C LEU A 96 -10.73 1.00 -1.26
N MET A 97 -10.61 0.83 -2.58
CA MET A 97 -11.41 1.58 -3.55
C MET A 97 -12.91 1.30 -3.36
N LEU A 98 -13.28 0.03 -3.16
CA LEU A 98 -14.65 -0.34 -2.84
C LEU A 98 -15.12 0.27 -1.51
N ALA A 99 -14.30 0.17 -0.48
CA ALA A 99 -14.59 0.76 0.84
C ALA A 99 -14.76 2.28 0.75
N ALA A 100 -13.91 2.98 0.00
CA ALA A 100 -13.97 4.42 -0.20
C ALA A 100 -15.22 4.87 -0.98
N ARG A 101 -15.74 4.03 -1.88
CA ARG A 101 -17.01 4.28 -2.55
C ARG A 101 -18.22 4.09 -1.63
N ILE A 102 -18.10 3.24 -0.61
CA ILE A 102 -19.13 3.04 0.42
C ILE A 102 -19.04 4.14 1.48
N ALA A 103 -17.83 4.47 1.94
CA ALA A 103 -17.57 5.45 2.99
C ALA A 103 -16.28 6.22 2.71
N GLN A 104 -16.38 7.36 2.02
CA GLN A 104 -15.23 8.16 1.56
C GLN A 104 -14.16 8.45 2.64
N PRO A 105 -14.48 8.78 3.90
CA PRO A 105 -13.47 9.10 4.92
C PRO A 105 -12.52 7.95 5.29
N VAL A 106 -12.75 6.73 4.77
CA VAL A 106 -11.91 5.57 5.08
C VAL A 106 -10.45 5.77 4.63
N THR A 107 -10.21 6.54 3.59
CA THR A 107 -8.88 6.83 3.06
C THR A 107 -8.00 7.65 4.01
N ASP A 108 -8.61 8.42 4.91
CA ASP A 108 -7.89 9.25 5.89
C ASP A 108 -7.16 8.42 6.95
N TYR A 109 -7.50 7.14 7.06
CA TYR A 109 -6.88 6.19 7.99
C TYR A 109 -5.82 5.30 7.32
N CYS A 110 -5.44 5.58 6.07
CA CYS A 110 -4.60 4.68 5.29
C CYS A 110 -3.17 5.19 5.13
N VAL A 111 -2.22 4.26 5.30
CA VAL A 111 -0.83 4.43 4.89
C VAL A 111 -0.54 3.43 3.78
N PHE A 112 -0.07 3.94 2.64
CA PHE A 112 0.20 3.13 1.47
C PHE A 112 1.62 2.59 1.50
N CYS A 113 1.77 1.31 1.17
CA CYS A 113 3.02 0.58 1.15
C CYS A 113 3.19 -0.12 -0.20
N ARG A 114 4.39 -0.63 -0.45
CA ARG A 114 4.75 -1.28 -1.70
C ARG A 114 5.64 -2.49 -1.43
N SER A 115 5.17 -3.67 -1.82
CA SER A 115 5.90 -4.93 -1.70
C SER A 115 6.66 -5.30 -2.96
N HIS A 116 6.20 -4.87 -4.12
CA HIS A 116 6.79 -5.23 -5.42
C HIS A 116 6.54 -4.14 -6.45
N ASN A 117 7.35 -4.15 -7.51
CA ASN A 117 7.25 -3.19 -8.60
C ASN A 117 6.21 -3.65 -9.62
N HIS A 118 4.98 -3.16 -9.49
CA HIS A 118 3.85 -3.53 -10.33
C HIS A 118 3.18 -2.29 -10.92
N ARG A 119 3.13 -2.18 -12.26
CA ARG A 119 2.53 -1.01 -12.94
C ARG A 119 1.08 -0.77 -12.54
N GLY A 120 0.32 -1.84 -12.36
CA GLY A 120 -1.07 -1.73 -11.90
C GLY A 120 -1.18 -1.14 -10.49
N LEU A 121 -0.21 -1.41 -9.62
CA LEU A 121 -0.15 -0.78 -8.31
C LEU A 121 0.11 0.73 -8.41
N ASP A 122 1.00 1.16 -9.31
CA ASP A 122 1.23 2.58 -9.56
C ASP A 122 -0.06 3.28 -10.01
N GLN A 123 -0.80 2.65 -10.93
CA GLN A 123 -2.09 3.18 -11.37
C GLN A 123 -3.10 3.25 -10.21
N ALA A 124 -3.15 2.23 -9.36
CA ALA A 124 -4.04 2.23 -8.19
C ALA A 124 -3.66 3.32 -7.19
N LEU A 125 -2.39 3.49 -6.87
CA LEU A 125 -1.91 4.56 -5.98
C LEU A 125 -2.23 5.95 -6.54
N ASN A 126 -2.08 6.16 -7.85
CA ASN A 126 -2.44 7.42 -8.50
C ASN A 126 -3.93 7.76 -8.35
N GLN A 127 -4.83 6.76 -8.33
CA GLN A 127 -6.26 6.99 -8.10
C GLN A 127 -6.54 7.53 -6.69
N PHE A 128 -5.73 7.15 -5.70
CA PHE A 128 -5.81 7.68 -4.34
C PHE A 128 -5.00 8.97 -4.15
N ARG A 129 -4.28 9.44 -5.18
CA ARG A 129 -3.28 10.52 -5.07
C ARG A 129 -2.26 10.26 -3.97
N ALA A 130 -1.89 9.01 -3.83
CA ALA A 130 -1.03 8.51 -2.77
C ALA A 130 0.33 8.09 -3.32
N SER A 131 1.34 8.16 -2.44
CA SER A 131 2.66 7.59 -2.67
C SER A 131 2.91 6.51 -1.62
N ALA A 132 3.64 5.47 -1.99
CA ALA A 132 4.06 4.47 -1.03
C ALA A 132 5.06 5.08 -0.03
N LEU A 133 4.90 4.75 1.26
CA LEU A 133 5.77 5.24 2.33
C LEU A 133 7.24 4.84 2.10
N ARG A 134 7.48 3.68 1.48
CA ARG A 134 8.82 3.19 1.09
C ARG A 134 8.77 2.50 -0.26
N GLU A 135 9.80 2.75 -1.06
CA GLU A 135 10.10 2.02 -2.29
C GLU A 135 11.49 1.38 -2.12
N LEU A 136 11.51 0.08 -1.87
CA LEU A 136 12.74 -0.66 -1.61
C LEU A 136 13.25 -1.42 -2.84
N GLY A 137 12.57 -1.31 -3.98
CA GLY A 137 12.89 -2.10 -5.18
C GLY A 137 12.78 -3.61 -4.96
N MET A 138 12.00 -4.02 -3.97
CA MET A 138 11.78 -5.44 -3.66
C MET A 138 10.79 -6.04 -4.64
N ASP A 139 10.94 -7.34 -4.85
CA ASP A 139 9.94 -8.18 -5.48
C ASP A 139 9.54 -9.26 -4.47
N SER A 140 8.55 -8.96 -3.67
CA SER A 140 8.09 -9.79 -2.57
C SER A 140 6.57 -9.92 -2.56
N THR A 141 6.05 -10.75 -1.66
CA THR A 141 4.60 -10.97 -1.54
C THR A 141 3.89 -9.78 -0.92
N ASP A 142 2.62 -9.58 -1.27
CA ASP A 142 1.75 -8.57 -0.68
C ASP A 142 1.78 -8.63 0.86
N GLY A 143 1.83 -7.46 1.50
CA GLY A 143 1.92 -7.31 2.94
C GLY A 143 3.35 -7.21 3.49
N THR A 144 4.37 -7.57 2.72
CA THR A 144 5.79 -7.42 3.14
C THR A 144 6.17 -5.95 3.26
N GLY A 145 5.75 -5.12 2.30
CA GLY A 145 5.99 -3.67 2.33
C GLY A 145 5.34 -3.01 3.56
N ALA A 146 4.13 -3.40 3.91
CA ALA A 146 3.44 -2.94 5.11
C ALA A 146 4.19 -3.34 6.38
N THR A 147 4.66 -4.59 6.46
CA THR A 147 5.44 -5.08 7.61
C THR A 147 6.74 -4.30 7.79
N LEU A 148 7.46 -4.03 6.70
CA LEU A 148 8.71 -3.26 6.74
C LEU A 148 8.50 -1.76 6.97
N ALA A 149 7.35 -1.21 6.61
CA ALA A 149 7.01 0.19 6.85
C ALA A 149 6.51 0.44 8.29
N TRP A 150 6.01 -0.59 9.00
CA TRP A 150 5.45 -0.45 10.34
C TRP A 150 6.38 0.20 11.37
N PRO A 151 7.70 -0.14 11.46
CA PRO A 151 8.61 0.54 12.35
C PRO A 151 8.70 2.05 12.13
N LEU A 152 8.60 2.52 10.88
CA LEU A 152 8.60 3.96 10.57
C LEU A 152 7.35 4.65 11.10
N VAL A 153 6.19 4.02 10.98
CA VAL A 153 4.93 4.53 11.54
C VAL A 153 5.04 4.63 13.06
N LYS A 154 5.62 3.61 13.71
CA LYS A 154 5.87 3.66 15.17
C LYS A 154 6.82 4.78 15.57
N CYS A 155 7.92 4.97 14.83
CA CYS A 155 8.84 6.07 15.07
C CYS A 155 8.18 7.43 14.90
N ALA A 156 7.36 7.60 13.85
CA ALA A 156 6.63 8.85 13.63
C ALA A 156 5.63 9.14 14.77
N ALA A 157 4.94 8.11 15.27
CA ALA A 157 4.04 8.26 16.42
C ALA A 157 4.81 8.64 17.70
N ALA A 158 5.97 8.02 17.95
CA ALA A 158 6.82 8.36 19.09
C ALA A 158 7.34 9.80 19.01
N LEU A 159 7.74 10.27 17.83
CA LEU A 159 8.15 11.66 17.63
C LEU A 159 7.03 12.65 17.98
N LEU A 160 5.79 12.33 17.64
CA LEU A 160 4.65 13.20 17.97
C LEU A 160 4.34 13.25 19.47
N THR A 161 4.55 12.14 20.20
CA THR A 161 4.20 12.03 21.61
C THR A 161 5.35 12.38 22.56
N GLU A 162 6.60 12.08 22.17
CA GLU A 162 7.76 12.22 23.05
C GLU A 162 8.56 13.50 22.79
N VAL A 163 8.54 14.01 21.55
CA VAL A 163 9.30 15.24 21.19
C VAL A 163 8.43 16.48 21.27
N ALA A 164 7.12 16.38 21.00
CA ALA A 164 6.21 17.53 21.07
C ALA A 164 6.00 18.04 22.52
N ASP A 165 6.19 17.19 23.52
CA ASP A 165 6.10 17.55 24.94
C ASP A 165 7.46 18.00 25.52
N GLY A 166 8.53 18.02 24.72
CA GLY A 166 9.82 18.57 25.13
C GLY A 166 9.72 20.08 25.32
N GLU A 167 10.03 20.57 26.51
CA GLU A 167 10.26 21.99 26.76
C GLU A 167 11.29 22.47 25.72
N ASP A 168 10.97 23.56 25.01
CA ASP A 168 11.92 24.23 24.11
C ASP A 168 13.19 24.52 24.95
N PRO A 169 14.34 23.87 24.67
CA PRO A 169 15.55 24.18 25.36
C PRO A 169 15.95 25.57 24.95
N GLY A 170 15.48 26.58 25.63
CA GLY A 170 15.71 27.99 25.32
C GLY A 170 17.07 28.26 24.67
N PRO A 171 17.33 29.43 24.09
CA PRO A 171 18.45 29.66 23.21
C PRO A 171 19.76 29.21 23.89
N THR A 172 20.32 28.11 23.40
CA THR A 172 21.63 27.62 23.86
C THR A 172 22.66 28.68 23.53
N HIS A 173 23.24 29.29 24.57
CA HIS A 173 24.38 30.16 24.41
C HIS A 173 25.48 29.39 23.66
N PRO A 174 26.18 30.01 22.66
CA PRO A 174 27.19 29.33 21.83
C PRO A 174 28.48 28.96 22.59
N GLY A 175 28.42 28.75 23.90
CA GLY A 175 29.54 28.38 24.74
C GLY A 175 29.39 27.07 25.54
N SER A 176 28.28 26.34 25.38
CA SER A 176 28.03 25.13 26.20
C SER A 176 27.87 23.83 25.41
N LEU A 177 28.68 23.64 24.36
CA LEU A 177 28.83 22.30 23.80
C LEU A 177 29.64 21.46 24.79
N PRO A 178 29.12 20.34 25.30
CA PRO A 178 29.94 19.42 26.10
C PRO A 178 31.08 18.92 25.21
N GLU A 179 32.30 18.95 25.76
CA GLU A 179 33.43 18.32 25.09
C GLU A 179 33.06 16.86 24.74
N PRO A 180 33.33 16.41 23.50
CA PRO A 180 33.09 15.02 23.15
C PRO A 180 33.96 14.15 24.05
N ALA A 181 33.35 13.27 24.83
CA ALA A 181 34.04 12.27 25.60
C ALA A 181 35.00 11.52 24.66
N ARG A 182 36.30 11.65 24.90
CA ARG A 182 37.33 10.84 24.24
C ARG A 182 37.18 9.42 24.75
N GLU A 183 36.24 8.65 24.20
CA GLU A 183 36.30 7.20 24.31
C GLU A 183 37.50 6.72 23.47
N ALA A 184 38.53 6.25 24.19
CA ALA A 184 39.64 5.56 23.58
C ALA A 184 39.12 4.30 22.88
N LEU A 185 39.25 4.24 21.57
CA LEU A 185 38.97 3.03 20.79
C LEU A 185 39.92 1.91 21.26
N PRO A 186 39.42 0.74 21.64
CA PRO A 186 40.24 -0.39 22.03
C PRO A 186 40.71 -1.16 20.78
N PHE A 187 41.62 -0.58 20.01
CA PHE A 187 42.41 -1.34 19.06
C PHE A 187 43.89 -1.22 19.48
N GLY A 188 44.28 -2.11 20.43
CA GLY A 188 45.66 -2.34 20.75
C GLY A 188 46.37 -3.04 19.59
N ASP A 189 47.63 -2.61 19.42
CA ASP A 189 48.67 -3.24 18.62
C ASP A 189 48.70 -4.75 18.79
N SER A 190 48.52 -5.49 17.70
CA SER A 190 49.24 -6.76 17.45
C SER A 190 48.86 -7.32 16.07
N LEU A 191 49.71 -7.04 15.10
CA LEU A 191 49.91 -7.93 13.95
C LEU A 191 51.38 -8.30 13.92
N PRO A 192 51.68 -9.58 13.78
CA PRO A 192 53.04 -10.05 13.52
C PRO A 192 53.51 -9.75 12.10
#